data_140ea07d66e8322a448db4402a873613
#
_entry.id   140ea07d66e8322a448db4402a873613
#
_cell.length_a   1.000
_cell.length_b   1.000
_cell.length_c   1.000
_cell.angle_alpha   90.00
_cell.angle_beta   90.00
_cell.angle_gamma   90.00
#
_symmetry.space_group_name_H-M   'P 1'
#
loop_
_entity.id
_entity.type
_entity.pdbx_description
1 polymer ?
#
loop_
_entity_poly.entity_id
_entity_poly.type
_entity_poly.pdbx_seq_one_letter_code
_entity_poly.pdbx_strand_id
1 'polypeptide(L)'
;MSPRYRAGAGKRVDATSKDLIAYAKQIGFDYEPANASFDGVLSLGPIAVVVDWKAPGASLTPSQQRMVTRGFPVRFISTPAQLDRLQVELLK
;
A
#
# COMPACT_ATOMS: atom_id res chain seq x y z
N MET A 1 1.55 -3.54 23.77
CA MET A 1 1.87 -2.91 23.39
C MET A 1 2.18 -2.68 23.16
N SER A 2 2.02 -2.97 23.12
CA SER A 2 2.44 -2.43 22.60
C SER A 2 2.95 -1.97 22.69
N PRO A 3 2.99 -2.11 22.75
CA PRO A 3 3.44 -1.43 22.64
C PRO A 3 4.02 -1.07 22.59
N ARG A 4 4.05 -1.32 22.42
CA ARG A 4 4.61 -0.93 22.09
C ARG A 4 4.86 -0.02 21.69
N TYR A 5 4.56 0.12 21.26
CA TYR A 5 5.04 1.15 20.82
C TYR A 5 4.62 2.29 21.15
N ARG A 6 4.82 3.00 21.29
CA ARG A 6 4.61 4.09 21.49
C ARG A 6 5.25 5.14 21.13
N ALA A 7 5.97 5.14 20.92
CA ALA A 7 6.57 6.28 20.59
C ALA A 7 6.57 6.52 19.28
N GLY A 8 6.78 7.32 18.61
CA GLY A 8 7.03 7.55 17.25
C GLY A 8 5.84 7.36 16.38
N ALA A 9 5.29 8.42 15.87
CA ALA A 9 4.21 8.35 14.91
C ALA A 9 4.64 7.56 13.68
N GLY A 10 5.91 7.62 13.33
CA GLY A 10 6.44 6.87 12.19
C GLY A 10 6.28 5.39 12.35
N LYS A 11 6.43 4.90 13.55
CA LYS A 11 6.26 3.48 13.80
C LYS A 11 4.83 3.04 13.59
N ARG A 12 3.90 3.90 13.88
CA ARG A 12 2.49 3.62 13.66
C ARG A 12 2.19 3.46 12.18
N VAL A 13 2.81 4.28 11.33
CA VAL A 13 2.67 4.17 9.89
C VAL A 13 3.25 2.84 9.41
N ASP A 14 4.42 2.47 9.93
CA ASP A 14 5.06 1.20 9.57
C ASP A 14 4.19 0.02 9.98
N ALA A 15 3.58 0.09 11.17
CA ALA A 15 2.69 -0.96 11.63
C ALA A 15 1.48 -1.09 10.71
N THR A 16 0.94 0.03 10.25
CA THR A 16 -0.18 0.02 9.32
C THR A 16 0.20 -0.66 8.01
N SER A 17 1.40 -0.37 7.50
CA SER A 17 1.88 -1.01 6.29
C SER A 17 2.01 -2.52 6.45
N LYS A 18 2.58 -2.95 7.56
CA LYS A 18 2.71 -4.38 7.84
C LYS A 18 1.36 -5.07 7.88
N ASP A 19 0.38 -4.46 8.51
CA ASP A 19 -0.95 -5.02 8.61
C ASP A 19 -1.60 -5.15 7.23
N LEU A 20 -1.46 -4.13 6.41
CA LEU A 20 -2.04 -4.14 5.07
C LEU A 20 -1.35 -5.18 4.19
N ILE A 21 -0.03 -5.29 4.29
CA ILE A 21 0.72 -6.30 3.54
C ILE A 21 0.28 -7.70 3.95
N ALA A 22 0.14 -7.93 5.25
CA ALA A 22 -0.29 -9.23 5.76
C ALA A 22 -1.68 -9.58 5.24
N TYR A 23 -2.58 -8.62 5.27
CA TYR A 23 -3.93 -8.83 4.78
C TYR A 23 -3.95 -9.11 3.28
N ALA A 24 -3.16 -8.35 2.52
CA ALA A 24 -3.07 -8.56 1.07
C ALA A 24 -2.63 -9.99 0.77
N LYS A 25 -1.62 -10.47 1.47
CA LYS A 25 -1.15 -11.85 1.28
C LYS A 25 -2.22 -12.87 1.66
N GLN A 26 -2.95 -12.58 2.72
CA GLN A 26 -4.01 -13.45 3.18
C GLN A 26 -5.10 -13.65 2.13
N ILE A 27 -5.41 -12.60 1.37
CA ILE A 27 -6.46 -12.70 0.34
C ILE A 27 -5.92 -13.06 -1.04
N GLY A 28 -4.64 -13.42 -1.14
CA GLY A 28 -4.11 -14.02 -2.36
C GLY A 28 -3.12 -13.19 -3.15
N PHE A 29 -2.77 -12.00 -2.69
CA PHE A 29 -1.74 -11.21 -3.35
C PHE A 29 -0.35 -11.66 -2.96
N ASP A 30 0.60 -11.49 -3.86
CA ASP A 30 2.02 -11.49 -3.55
C ASP A 30 2.47 -10.04 -3.47
N TYR A 31 3.48 -9.77 -2.65
CA TYR A 31 3.99 -8.42 -2.48
C TYR A 31 5.51 -8.40 -2.62
N GLU A 32 5.99 -7.43 -3.41
CA GLU A 32 7.41 -7.22 -3.60
C GLU A 32 7.74 -5.77 -3.23
N PRO A 33 8.54 -5.53 -2.19
CA PRO A 33 8.91 -4.17 -1.84
C PRO A 33 9.81 -3.56 -2.92
N ALA A 34 9.70 -2.24 -3.08
CA ALA A 34 10.50 -1.50 -4.04
C ALA A 34 11.24 -0.38 -3.35
N ASN A 35 12.36 0.01 -3.92
CA ASN A 35 13.16 1.12 -3.41
C ASN A 35 12.98 2.31 -4.34
N ALA A 36 11.82 2.94 -4.27
CA ALA A 36 11.43 4.00 -5.19
C ALA A 36 10.50 4.97 -4.50
N SER A 37 9.82 5.82 -5.28
CA SER A 37 8.85 6.77 -4.75
C SER A 37 7.55 6.10 -4.31
N PHE A 38 7.43 4.80 -4.52
CA PHE A 38 6.31 4.01 -4.07
C PHE A 38 6.84 2.82 -3.28
N ASP A 39 5.98 2.19 -2.48
CA ASP A 39 6.43 1.16 -1.54
C ASP A 39 6.72 -0.18 -2.16
N GLY A 40 5.96 -0.56 -3.18
CA GLY A 40 6.19 -1.87 -3.78
C GLY A 40 5.17 -2.23 -4.84
N VAL A 41 5.11 -3.52 -5.14
CA VAL A 41 4.24 -4.07 -6.18
C VAL A 41 3.41 -5.19 -5.58
N LEU A 42 2.11 -5.14 -5.78
CA LEU A 42 1.21 -6.26 -5.48
C LEU A 42 0.94 -7.00 -6.78
N SER A 43 0.93 -8.32 -6.71
CA SER A 43 0.59 -9.12 -7.88
C SER A 43 -0.50 -10.13 -7.54
N LEU A 44 -1.34 -10.40 -8.52
CA LEU A 44 -2.41 -11.38 -8.41
C LEU A 44 -2.39 -12.19 -9.70
N GLY A 45 -1.72 -13.36 -9.65
CA GLY A 45 -1.45 -14.11 -10.85
C GLY A 45 -0.53 -13.32 -11.77
N PRO A 46 -0.88 -13.17 -13.05
CA PRO A 46 -0.04 -12.45 -13.99
C PRO A 46 -0.22 -10.93 -13.95
N ILE A 47 -1.09 -10.43 -13.09
CA ILE A 47 -1.40 -9.00 -13.03
C ILE A 47 -0.64 -8.36 -11.87
N ALA A 48 0.03 -7.25 -12.14
CA ALA A 48 0.78 -6.54 -11.11
C ALA A 48 0.36 -5.09 -11.07
N VAL A 49 0.31 -4.51 -9.86
CA VAL A 49 -0.01 -3.11 -9.66
C VAL A 49 1.00 -2.50 -8.69
N VAL A 50 1.35 -1.26 -8.96
CA VAL A 50 2.24 -0.49 -8.09
C VAL A 50 1.43 0.08 -6.94
N VAL A 51 1.92 -0.08 -5.72
CA VAL A 51 1.18 0.38 -4.54
C VAL A 51 2.06 1.22 -3.62
N ASP A 52 1.41 2.10 -2.90
CA ASP A 52 2.02 2.86 -1.83
C ASP A 52 1.06 2.82 -0.63
N TRP A 53 1.59 2.42 0.51
CA TRP A 53 0.79 2.28 1.72
C TRP A 53 0.69 3.65 2.40
N LYS A 54 -0.52 4.13 2.63
CA LYS A 54 -0.76 5.43 3.23
C LYS A 54 -1.53 5.27 4.54
N ALA A 55 -1.12 6.01 5.55
CA ALA A 55 -1.95 6.16 6.74
C ALA A 55 -3.22 6.89 6.34
N PRO A 56 -4.36 6.58 6.96
CA PRO A 56 -5.60 7.29 6.64
C PRO A 56 -5.42 8.79 6.82
N GLY A 57 -5.82 9.56 5.81
CA GLY A 57 -5.71 11.01 5.83
C GLY A 57 -4.35 11.57 5.45
N ALA A 58 -3.37 10.72 5.15
CA ALA A 58 -2.05 11.20 4.77
C ALA A 58 -2.07 11.81 3.38
N SER A 59 -1.26 12.86 3.20
CA SER A 59 -1.12 13.54 1.92
C SER A 59 -0.09 12.85 1.04
N LEU A 60 -0.19 13.07 -0.26
CA LEU A 60 0.83 12.60 -1.19
C LEU A 60 2.08 13.46 -1.06
N THR A 61 3.24 12.84 -1.21
CA THR A 61 4.50 13.58 -1.27
C THR A 61 4.58 14.33 -2.61
N PRO A 62 5.44 15.34 -2.73
CA PRO A 62 5.62 16.02 -4.02
C PRO A 62 5.98 15.06 -5.15
N SER A 63 6.83 14.08 -4.87
CA SER A 63 7.21 13.08 -5.86
C SER A 63 6.01 12.27 -6.32
N GLN A 64 5.17 11.84 -5.38
CA GLN A 64 3.96 11.07 -5.69
C GLN A 64 2.95 11.92 -6.45
N GLN A 65 2.85 13.20 -6.10
CA GLN A 65 1.97 14.12 -6.80
C GLN A 65 2.37 14.22 -8.27
N ARG A 66 3.68 14.31 -8.55
CA ARG A 66 4.17 14.33 -9.93
C ARG A 66 3.86 13.04 -10.66
N MET A 67 3.97 11.89 -9.97
CA MET A 67 3.63 10.60 -10.58
C MET A 67 2.17 10.56 -11.01
N VAL A 68 1.28 10.99 -10.11
CA VAL A 68 -0.15 11.01 -10.40
C VAL A 68 -0.45 11.95 -11.57
N THR A 69 0.17 13.13 -11.56
CA THR A 69 -0.04 14.13 -12.63
C THR A 69 0.37 13.59 -13.99
N ARG A 70 1.42 12.75 -14.04
CA ARG A 70 1.87 12.15 -15.29
C ARG A 70 1.05 10.92 -15.71
N GLY A 71 0.10 10.52 -14.85
CA GLY A 71 -0.69 9.34 -15.14
C GLY A 71 0.00 8.03 -14.78
N PHE A 72 1.05 8.06 -13.97
CA PHE A 72 1.72 6.84 -13.53
C PHE A 72 0.75 6.01 -12.67
N PRO A 73 0.58 4.71 -12.95
CA PRO A 73 -0.47 3.91 -12.32
C PRO A 73 -0.06 3.40 -10.93
N VAL A 74 -0.12 4.27 -9.93
CA VAL A 74 0.14 3.88 -8.55
C VAL A 74 -1.17 3.86 -7.78
N ARG A 75 -1.34 2.84 -6.94
CA ARG A 75 -2.52 2.72 -6.07
C ARG A 75 -2.12 3.05 -4.65
N PHE A 76 -2.84 3.97 -4.03
CA PHE A 76 -2.61 4.37 -2.65
C PHE A 76 -3.61 3.63 -1.77
N ILE A 77 -3.09 2.79 -0.89
CA ILE A 77 -3.91 1.90 -0.07
C ILE A 77 -3.78 2.28 1.39
N SER A 78 -4.91 2.52 2.04
CA SER A 78 -4.96 2.89 3.45
C SER A 78 -5.74 1.90 4.30
N THR A 79 -6.61 1.09 3.69
CA THR A 79 -7.52 0.22 4.44
C THR A 79 -7.62 -1.15 3.78
N PRO A 80 -7.95 -2.18 4.55
CA PRO A 80 -8.20 -3.51 3.98
C PRO A 80 -9.34 -3.52 2.96
N ALA A 81 -10.35 -2.69 3.16
CA ALA A 81 -11.48 -2.62 2.22
C ALA A 81 -11.00 -2.21 0.82
N GLN A 82 -10.00 -1.34 0.75
CA GLN A 82 -9.43 -0.94 -0.54
C GLN A 82 -8.72 -2.11 -1.22
N LEU A 83 -8.10 -2.99 -0.45
CA LEU A 83 -7.48 -4.19 -0.99
C LEU A 83 -8.54 -5.17 -1.52
N ASP A 84 -9.65 -5.30 -0.80
CA ASP A 84 -10.75 -6.14 -1.28
C ASP A 84 -11.27 -5.63 -2.62
N ARG A 85 -11.46 -4.33 -2.74
CA ARG A 85 -11.94 -3.73 -3.98
C ARG A 85 -10.94 -3.89 -5.12
N LEU A 86 -9.66 -3.73 -4.81
CA LEU A 86 -8.60 -3.93 -5.80
C LEU A 86 -8.63 -5.37 -6.33
N GLN A 87 -8.77 -6.33 -5.43
CA GLN A 87 -8.84 -7.73 -5.82
C GLN A 87 -9.99 -7.97 -6.79
N VAL A 88 -11.18 -7.46 -6.46
CA VAL A 88 -12.34 -7.61 -7.33
C VAL A 88 -12.07 -6.96 -8.69
N GLU A 89 -11.48 -5.78 -8.69
CA GLU A 89 -11.15 -5.07 -9.94
C GLU A 89 -10.22 -5.90 -10.82
N LEU A 90 -9.19 -6.50 -10.23
CA LEU A 90 -8.18 -7.23 -10.99
C LEU A 90 -8.67 -8.59 -11.46
N LEU A 91 -9.67 -9.14 -10.80
CA LEU A 91 -10.21 -10.45 -11.18
C LEU A 91 -11.31 -10.37 -12.25
N LYS A 92 -11.69 -9.17 -12.65
CA LYS A 92 -12.72 -9.03 -13.69
C LYS A 92 -12.20 -9.42 -15.09
#